data_fa0b8530503dea950d2276b6b97825a0
#
_entry.id   fa0b8530503dea950d2276b6b97825a0
#
_cell.length_a   1.000
_cell.length_b   1.000
_cell.length_c   1.000
_cell.angle_alpha   90.00
_cell.angle_beta   90.00
_cell.angle_gamma   90.00
#
_symmetry.space_group_name_H-M   'P 1'
#
loop_
_entity.id
_entity.type
_entity.pdbx_description
1 polymer ?
#
loop_
_entity_poly.entity_id
_entity_poly.type
_entity_poly.pdbx_seq_one_letter_code
_entity_poly.pdbx_strand_id
1 'polypeptide(L)'
;KDKPINKLTNEELQKIKTIKYYEFAPAGNFGYTKAEVTKGGISTNEISHKTFESKLQKNLYFIGECLDITGQLGGFNFQIVFAQSYKCAMSL
;
A
#
# COMPACT_ATOMS: atom_id res chain seq x y z
N LYS A 1 29.70 -5.25 -18.77
CA LYS A 1 29.73 -4.63 -20.11
C LYS A 1 28.37 -4.80 -20.73
N ASP A 2 27.76 -3.71 -21.15
CA ASP A 2 26.46 -3.71 -21.82
C ASP A 2 26.54 -4.51 -23.12
N LYS A 3 25.58 -5.41 -23.32
CA LYS A 3 25.51 -6.28 -24.46
C LYS A 3 24.11 -6.13 -25.10
N PRO A 4 24.01 -5.82 -26.39
CA PRO A 4 22.72 -5.73 -27.08
C PRO A 4 21.96 -7.06 -27.01
N ILE A 5 20.63 -6.98 -26.90
CA ILE A 5 19.73 -8.14 -26.74
C ILE A 5 19.92 -9.18 -27.89
N ASN A 6 20.14 -8.71 -29.11
CA ASN A 6 20.35 -9.57 -30.27
C ASN A 6 21.69 -10.31 -30.30
N LYS A 7 22.58 -9.98 -29.35
CA LYS A 7 23.88 -10.66 -29.17
C LYS A 7 23.93 -11.57 -27.94
N LEU A 8 22.81 -11.71 -27.23
CA LEU A 8 22.73 -12.60 -26.09
C LEU A 8 22.76 -14.07 -26.52
N THR A 9 23.48 -14.89 -25.77
CA THR A 9 23.47 -16.33 -25.94
C THR A 9 22.17 -16.94 -25.41
N ASN A 10 21.87 -18.16 -25.81
CA ASN A 10 20.70 -18.88 -25.29
C ASN A 10 20.75 -19.04 -23.76
N GLU A 11 21.93 -19.23 -23.19
CA GLU A 11 22.12 -19.33 -21.74
C GLU A 11 21.81 -17.99 -21.04
N GLU A 12 22.27 -16.86 -21.60
CA GLU A 12 21.97 -15.53 -21.08
C GLU A 12 20.47 -15.19 -21.20
N LEU A 13 19.83 -15.61 -22.30
CA LEU A 13 18.38 -15.46 -22.49
C LEU A 13 17.59 -16.29 -21.46
N GLN A 14 18.05 -17.50 -21.11
CA GLN A 14 17.40 -18.29 -20.05
C GLN A 14 17.53 -17.61 -18.68
N LYS A 15 18.67 -17.00 -18.37
CA LYS A 15 18.84 -16.23 -17.13
C LYS A 15 17.90 -15.03 -17.06
N ILE A 16 17.59 -14.36 -18.16
CA ILE A 16 16.62 -13.25 -18.19
C ILE A 16 15.20 -13.73 -17.84
N LYS A 17 14.83 -14.95 -18.23
CA LYS A 17 13.52 -15.51 -17.87
C LYS A 17 13.32 -15.65 -16.37
N THR A 18 14.38 -15.81 -15.58
CA THR A 18 14.27 -15.89 -14.12
C THR A 18 13.80 -14.58 -13.50
N ILE A 19 13.97 -13.42 -14.15
CA ILE A 19 13.45 -12.13 -13.68
C ILE A 19 11.93 -12.17 -13.58
N LYS A 20 11.26 -12.82 -14.55
CA LYS A 20 9.80 -12.94 -14.58
C LYS A 20 9.26 -14.06 -13.67
N TYR A 21 10.04 -15.12 -13.52
CA TYR A 21 9.65 -16.35 -12.81
C TYR A 21 10.64 -16.67 -11.69
N TYR A 22 10.99 -15.62 -10.92
CA TYR A 22 11.90 -15.80 -9.79
C TYR A 22 11.16 -16.47 -8.63
N GLU A 23 11.58 -17.68 -8.33
CA GLU A 23 11.05 -18.42 -7.18
C GLU A 23 11.99 -18.28 -5.99
N PHE A 24 11.43 -18.02 -4.82
CA PHE A 24 12.16 -18.00 -3.56
C PHE A 24 11.30 -18.57 -2.43
N ALA A 25 11.93 -19.22 -1.48
CA ALA A 25 11.28 -19.73 -0.30
C ALA A 25 11.67 -18.85 0.90
N PRO A 26 10.78 -17.98 1.42
CA PRO A 26 11.08 -17.17 2.58
C PRO A 26 11.23 -18.06 3.82
N ALA A 27 12.31 -17.89 4.57
CA ALA A 27 12.58 -18.64 5.81
C ALA A 27 11.92 -18.00 7.04
N GLY A 28 11.38 -16.77 6.91
CA GLY A 28 10.74 -16.03 7.99
C GLY A 28 10.51 -14.56 7.63
N ASN A 29 10.15 -13.79 8.63
CA ASN A 29 9.99 -12.34 8.52
C ASN A 29 10.64 -11.61 9.71
N PHE A 30 10.72 -10.31 9.64
CA PHE A 30 11.31 -9.47 10.69
C PHE A 30 10.35 -9.13 11.84
N GLY A 31 9.13 -9.67 11.82
CA GLY A 31 8.08 -9.34 12.79
C GLY A 31 7.80 -7.83 12.80
N TYR A 32 7.52 -7.31 13.98
CA TYR A 32 7.19 -5.88 14.15
C TYR A 32 8.37 -4.93 14.00
N THR A 33 9.61 -5.39 14.03
CA THR A 33 10.80 -4.54 13.91
C THR A 33 10.93 -3.80 12.58
N LYS A 34 10.34 -4.34 11.53
CA LYS A 34 10.33 -3.76 10.17
C LYS A 34 8.92 -3.46 9.65
N ALA A 35 7.91 -3.57 10.51
CA ALA A 35 6.54 -3.21 10.15
C ALA A 35 6.44 -1.70 9.88
N GLU A 36 5.84 -1.33 8.77
CA GLU A 36 5.66 0.07 8.36
C GLU A 36 4.23 0.57 8.55
N VAL A 37 3.26 -0.34 8.63
CA VAL A 37 1.85 -0.02 8.81
C VAL A 37 1.19 -1.01 9.77
N THR A 38 0.13 -0.56 10.45
CA THR A 38 -0.71 -1.41 11.29
C THR A 38 -2.02 -1.68 10.54
N LYS A 39 -2.35 -2.96 10.39
CA LYS A 39 -3.64 -3.38 9.81
C LYS A 39 -4.71 -3.38 10.89
N GLY A 40 -5.93 -2.97 10.53
CA GLY A 40 -7.06 -2.80 11.43
C GLY A 40 -7.30 -1.32 11.76
N GLY A 41 -8.31 -1.04 12.53
CA GLY A 41 -8.68 0.31 12.93
C GLY A 41 -10.19 0.50 12.96
N ILE A 42 -10.63 1.75 12.85
CA ILE A 42 -12.04 2.13 12.84
C ILE A 42 -12.68 1.59 11.55
N SER A 43 -13.80 0.88 11.70
CA SER A 43 -14.53 0.29 10.57
C SER A 43 -14.98 1.36 9.58
N THR A 44 -14.63 1.19 8.32
CA THR A 44 -15.07 2.09 7.24
C THR A 44 -16.58 2.10 7.04
N ASN A 45 -17.29 1.06 7.49
CA ASN A 45 -18.75 1.00 7.45
C ASN A 45 -19.41 2.05 8.38
N GLU A 46 -18.71 2.47 9.43
CA GLU A 46 -19.16 3.45 10.41
C GLU A 46 -18.80 4.90 10.03
N ILE A 47 -18.15 5.10 8.89
CA ILE A 47 -17.66 6.39 8.42
C ILE A 47 -18.35 6.76 7.11
N SER A 48 -18.71 8.03 6.96
CA SER A 48 -19.19 8.58 5.70
C SER A 48 -18.05 8.62 4.66
N HIS A 49 -18.19 7.94 3.54
CA HIS A 49 -17.19 7.99 2.46
C HIS A 49 -17.14 9.35 1.73
N LYS A 50 -18.08 10.24 2.00
CA LYS A 50 -18.11 11.60 1.41
C LYS A 50 -17.37 12.60 2.25
N THR A 51 -17.59 12.58 3.57
CA THR A 51 -17.13 13.61 4.52
C THR A 51 -16.14 13.11 5.54
N PHE A 52 -15.98 11.79 5.69
CA PHE A 52 -15.23 11.11 6.76
C PHE A 52 -15.82 11.34 8.17
N GLU A 53 -17.05 11.85 8.25
CA GLU A 53 -17.78 11.96 9.50
C GLU A 53 -18.22 10.58 10.00
N SER A 54 -18.17 10.39 11.30
CA SER A 54 -18.72 9.21 11.97
C SER A 54 -20.24 9.16 11.78
N LYS A 55 -20.77 7.98 11.42
CA LYS A 55 -22.21 7.73 11.39
C LYS A 55 -22.81 7.54 12.78
N LEU A 56 -21.95 7.27 13.79
CA LEU A 56 -22.36 7.04 15.17
C LEU A 56 -22.35 8.31 16.01
N GLN A 57 -21.46 9.24 15.69
CA GLN A 57 -21.29 10.48 16.44
C GLN A 57 -21.19 11.67 15.50
N LYS A 58 -22.14 12.57 15.55
CA LYS A 58 -22.16 13.81 14.77
C LYS A 58 -20.97 14.72 15.13
N ASN A 59 -20.44 15.42 14.14
CA ASN A 59 -19.29 16.33 14.24
C ASN A 59 -17.97 15.66 14.68
N LEU A 60 -17.87 14.35 14.55
CA LEU A 60 -16.65 13.59 14.79
C LEU A 60 -16.15 12.99 13.47
N TYR A 61 -14.91 13.29 13.10
CA TYR A 61 -14.33 12.92 11.83
C TYR A 61 -13.10 12.05 12.05
N PHE A 62 -12.91 11.04 11.19
CA PHE A 62 -11.76 10.15 11.22
C PHE A 62 -11.12 10.08 9.84
N ILE A 63 -9.82 10.36 9.77
CA ILE A 63 -9.02 10.29 8.57
C ILE A 63 -7.66 9.64 8.87
N GLY A 64 -7.01 9.12 7.85
CA GLY A 64 -5.66 8.58 7.97
C GLY A 64 -5.63 7.13 8.42
N GLU A 65 -4.52 6.76 9.03
CA GLU A 65 -4.19 5.37 9.37
C GLU A 65 -5.02 4.80 10.53
N CYS A 66 -5.77 5.64 11.25
CA CYS A 66 -6.72 5.17 12.26
C CYS A 66 -7.93 4.43 11.68
N LEU A 67 -8.20 4.57 10.38
CA LEU A 67 -9.23 3.83 9.67
C LEU A 67 -8.71 2.44 9.26
N ASP A 68 -9.60 1.44 9.22
CA ASP A 68 -9.27 0.12 8.69
C ASP A 68 -9.15 0.15 7.16
N ILE A 69 -8.13 0.88 6.69
CA ILE A 69 -7.73 0.98 5.28
C ILE A 69 -6.22 0.82 5.21
N THR A 70 -5.77 -0.15 4.44
CA THR A 70 -4.35 -0.38 4.22
C THR A 70 -4.04 -0.39 2.73
N GLY A 71 -3.23 0.53 2.28
CA GLY A 71 -2.68 0.57 0.93
C GLY A 71 -1.48 -0.36 0.78
N GLN A 72 -1.17 -0.72 -0.45
CA GLN A 72 0.06 -1.46 -0.75
C GLN A 72 1.28 -0.64 -0.35
N LEU A 73 2.39 -1.33 -0.02
CA LEU A 73 3.67 -0.70 0.21
C LEU A 73 4.13 0.04 -1.06
N GLY A 74 4.80 1.19 -0.89
CA GLY A 74 5.26 2.03 -2.00
C GLY A 74 4.59 3.41 -2.05
N GLY A 75 4.22 3.98 -0.90
CA GLY A 75 3.70 5.34 -0.77
C GLY A 75 2.17 5.46 -0.86
N PHE A 76 1.45 4.39 -1.15
CA PHE A 76 0.00 4.42 -1.28
C PHE A 76 -0.71 4.79 0.04
N ASN A 77 -0.17 4.42 1.20
CA ASN A 77 -0.73 4.79 2.49
C ASN A 77 -0.68 6.32 2.69
N PHE A 78 0.42 6.98 2.37
CA PHE A 78 0.52 8.44 2.40
C PHE A 78 -0.45 9.09 1.41
N GLN A 79 -0.55 8.56 0.19
CA GLN A 79 -1.48 9.07 -0.81
C GLN A 79 -2.93 9.01 -0.33
N ILE A 80 -3.32 7.92 0.31
CA ILE A 80 -4.66 7.74 0.90
C ILE A 80 -4.90 8.81 1.98
N VAL A 81 -3.97 8.97 2.92
CA VAL A 81 -4.10 9.94 4.02
C VAL A 81 -4.25 11.36 3.51
N PHE A 82 -3.42 11.78 2.56
CA PHE A 82 -3.50 13.13 1.97
C PHE A 82 -4.81 13.36 1.21
N ALA A 83 -5.25 12.37 0.43
CA ALA A 83 -6.51 12.45 -0.29
C ALA A 83 -7.72 12.54 0.65
N GLN A 84 -7.71 11.77 1.74
CA GLN A 84 -8.74 11.82 2.78
C GLN A 84 -8.76 13.18 3.47
N SER A 85 -7.59 13.71 3.85
CA SER A 85 -7.46 15.00 4.52
C SER A 85 -8.01 16.14 3.66
N TYR A 86 -7.63 16.16 2.38
CA TYR A 86 -8.14 17.15 1.44
C TYR A 86 -9.66 17.07 1.30
N LYS A 87 -10.19 15.87 1.08
CA LYS A 87 -11.62 15.67 0.88
C LYS A 87 -12.44 15.99 2.12
N CYS A 88 -11.95 15.63 3.31
CA CYS A 88 -12.58 15.98 4.57
C CYS A 88 -12.63 17.49 4.76
N ALA A 89 -11.51 18.19 4.59
CA ALA A 89 -11.43 19.64 4.72
C ALA A 89 -12.38 20.37 3.77
N MET A 90 -12.53 19.88 2.52
CA MET A 90 -13.45 20.47 1.54
C MET A 90 -14.93 20.20 1.84
N SER A 91 -15.23 19.32 2.78
CA SER A 91 -16.61 18.96 3.17
C SER A 91 -17.09 19.66 4.45
N LEU A 92 -16.19 20.33 5.17
CA LEU A 92 -16.48 21.10 6.37
C LEU A 92 -16.96 22.51 6.02
#